data_6cdb2dedf58cc9397fd6b81af37c8935
#
_entry.id   6cdb2dedf58cc9397fd6b81af37c8935
#
_cell.length_a   1.000
_cell.length_b   1.000
_cell.length_c   1.000
_cell.angle_alpha   90.00
_cell.angle_beta   90.00
_cell.angle_gamma   90.00
#
_symmetry.space_group_name_H-M   'P 1'
#
loop_
_entity.id
_entity.type
_entity.pdbx_description
1 polymer ?
#
loop_
_entity_poly.entity_id
_entity_poly.type
_entity_poly.pdbx_seq_one_letter_code
_entity_poly.pdbx_strand_id
1 'polypeptide(L)'
;MNMEIKNILTLLMLCFSILIYGQWTDSATGRVNMTNEFNIYGLIGVIDLNIDSPSREVIGSSYVNENFLSGTISNREMVYSMRYNAYRDEMEIELQGKPFYLPKTNNYSINFDIINKEYQLLDYTENGESKKGFFVVLDKNDKTQLLIKESIKLYKEVPAKLGFTRYEPPKLGRLKDEIYIAKNNEAIKLPTKKKDILNFFSNKSKEIDLFAKKNKIGFKKTEDLIKIINYYNTLN
;
A
#
# COMPACT_ATOMS: atom_id res chain seq x y z
N MET A 1 72.25 -8.03 19.92
CA MET A 1 71.11 -8.76 19.39
C MET A 1 69.77 -8.56 20.20
N ASN A 2 69.70 -7.66 21.13
CA ASN A 2 68.49 -7.60 22.00
C ASN A 2 67.72 -6.29 21.98
N MET A 3 68.11 -5.30 21.17
CA MET A 3 67.40 -4.02 21.13
C MET A 3 66.43 -3.92 19.93
N GLU A 4 66.78 -4.54 18.81
CA GLU A 4 65.89 -4.53 17.63
C GLU A 4 64.69 -5.43 17.78
N ILE A 5 64.80 -6.58 18.46
CA ILE A 5 63.69 -7.50 18.70
C ILE A 5 62.63 -6.88 19.65
N LYS A 6 63.07 -6.08 20.65
CA LYS A 6 62.16 -5.37 21.55
C LYS A 6 61.33 -4.30 20.80
N ASN A 7 61.98 -3.59 19.87
CA ASN A 7 61.28 -2.56 19.09
C ASN A 7 60.28 -3.15 18.09
N ILE A 8 60.57 -4.32 17.52
CA ILE A 8 59.64 -5.02 16.63
C ILE A 8 58.45 -5.59 17.42
N LEU A 9 58.67 -6.12 18.63
CA LEU A 9 57.57 -6.62 19.48
C LEU A 9 56.68 -5.51 19.97
N THR A 10 57.24 -4.32 20.27
CA THR A 10 56.47 -3.13 20.70
C THR A 10 55.63 -2.56 19.53
N LEU A 11 56.20 -2.58 18.30
CA LEU A 11 55.50 -2.15 17.11
C LEU A 11 54.34 -3.11 16.73
N LEU A 12 54.54 -4.42 16.88
CA LEU A 12 53.52 -5.46 16.68
C LEU A 12 52.41 -5.36 17.74
N MET A 13 52.68 -5.04 19.00
CA MET A 13 51.67 -4.81 20.02
C MET A 13 50.87 -3.54 19.78
N LEU A 14 51.48 -2.48 19.22
CA LEU A 14 50.77 -1.24 18.86
C LEU A 14 49.86 -1.45 17.64
N CYS A 15 50.24 -2.28 16.67
CA CYS A 15 49.37 -2.61 15.54
C CYS A 15 48.16 -3.49 15.94
N PHE A 16 48.31 -4.34 16.96
CA PHE A 16 47.19 -5.17 17.45
C PHE A 16 46.18 -4.38 18.28
N SER A 17 46.62 -3.29 18.94
CA SER A 17 45.71 -2.44 19.72
C SER A 17 44.81 -1.54 18.85
N ILE A 18 45.16 -1.30 17.58
CA ILE A 18 44.35 -0.50 16.65
C ILE A 18 43.22 -1.34 16.01
N LEU A 19 43.35 -2.67 15.99
CA LEU A 19 42.32 -3.56 15.43
C LEU A 19 41.16 -3.87 16.40
N ILE A 20 41.25 -3.48 17.67
CA ILE A 20 40.19 -3.74 18.67
C ILE A 20 39.21 -2.56 18.84
N TYR A 21 39.50 -1.39 18.28
CA TYR A 21 38.62 -0.23 18.37
C TYR A 21 37.51 -0.17 17.31
N GLY A 22 37.36 -1.20 16.49
CA GLY A 22 36.36 -1.27 15.41
C GLY A 22 35.05 -1.96 15.73
N GLN A 23 34.82 -2.46 16.95
CA GLN A 23 33.57 -3.15 17.31
C GLN A 23 33.06 -2.73 18.68
N TRP A 24 32.78 -1.46 18.83
CA TRP A 24 31.83 -1.03 19.84
C TRP A 24 30.44 -0.89 19.16
N THR A 25 29.75 -1.99 19.08
CA THR A 25 28.32 -1.98 18.90
C THR A 25 27.74 -1.44 20.19
N ASP A 26 27.13 -0.28 20.10
CA ASP A 26 26.41 0.34 21.21
C ASP A 26 25.22 -0.54 21.58
N SER A 27 25.46 -1.54 22.45
CA SER A 27 24.46 -2.48 22.97
C SER A 27 23.44 -1.86 23.91
N ALA A 28 23.49 -0.54 24.11
CA ALA A 28 22.68 0.11 25.15
C ALA A 28 21.28 0.51 24.70
N THR A 29 20.95 0.52 23.41
CA THR A 29 19.63 1.04 22.97
C THR A 29 18.78 0.10 22.12
N GLY A 30 19.29 -1.05 21.69
CA GLY A 30 18.51 -1.94 20.81
C GLY A 30 17.99 -1.28 19.49
N ARG A 31 18.40 -0.05 19.24
CA ARG A 31 18.13 0.68 17.99
C ARG A 31 19.21 0.33 17.00
N VAL A 32 18.95 -0.72 16.22
CA VAL A 32 19.61 -0.81 14.91
C VAL A 32 19.28 0.51 14.21
N ASN A 33 20.31 1.27 13.81
CA ASN A 33 20.12 2.48 13.00
C ASN A 33 19.62 2.05 11.61
N MET A 34 18.36 1.66 11.51
CA MET A 34 17.70 1.31 10.24
C MET A 34 17.57 2.51 9.30
N THR A 35 17.82 3.73 9.79
CA THR A 35 17.84 4.94 8.97
C THR A 35 18.84 4.87 7.83
N ASN A 36 19.93 4.18 7.96
CA ASN A 36 20.97 4.10 6.92
C ASN A 36 20.61 3.13 5.79
N GLU A 37 19.97 2.00 6.07
CA GLU A 37 19.54 1.07 5.01
C GLU A 37 18.33 1.61 4.24
N PHE A 38 17.41 2.30 4.91
CA PHE A 38 16.28 2.97 4.27
C PHE A 38 16.69 4.23 3.49
N ASN A 39 17.68 4.99 3.94
CA ASN A 39 18.22 6.15 3.22
C ASN A 39 18.87 5.74 1.88
N ILE A 40 19.48 4.56 1.80
CA ILE A 40 20.07 4.04 0.56
C ILE A 40 18.99 3.85 -0.52
N TYR A 41 17.74 3.57 -0.13
CA TYR A 41 16.63 3.31 -1.06
C TYR A 41 15.65 4.47 -1.21
N GLY A 42 15.84 5.59 -0.51
CA GLY A 42 14.95 6.77 -0.58
C GLY A 42 13.51 6.49 -0.10
N LEU A 43 13.33 5.46 0.70
CA LEU A 43 12.09 5.15 1.40
C LEU A 43 12.26 5.62 2.86
N ILE A 44 12.12 6.91 3.12
CA ILE A 44 12.19 7.46 4.48
C ILE A 44 10.77 7.51 5.04
N GLY A 45 10.52 6.71 6.04
CA GLY A 45 9.27 6.72 6.78
C GLY A 45 8.96 5.39 7.44
N VAL A 46 9.81 5.00 8.40
CA VAL A 46 9.47 3.90 9.30
C VAL A 46 8.54 4.45 10.35
N ILE A 47 7.26 4.07 10.30
CA ILE A 47 6.34 4.29 11.42
C ILE A 47 6.36 3.02 12.23
N ASP A 48 6.92 3.12 13.44
CA ASP A 48 6.88 2.06 14.44
C ASP A 48 5.41 1.72 14.72
N LEU A 49 5.07 0.44 14.51
CA LEU A 49 3.75 -0.07 14.80
C LEU A 49 3.59 -0.24 16.31
N ASN A 50 3.36 0.84 17.05
CA ASN A 50 2.64 0.72 18.30
C ASN A 50 1.19 0.34 17.93
N ILE A 51 0.99 -0.96 17.69
CA ILE A 51 -0.34 -1.51 17.61
C ILE A 51 -0.88 -1.43 19.05
N ASP A 52 -1.73 -0.45 19.31
CA ASP A 52 -2.68 -0.56 20.40
C ASP A 52 -3.48 -1.84 20.12
N SER A 53 -3.01 -2.93 20.70
CA SER A 53 -3.77 -4.18 20.70
C SER A 53 -5.10 -3.85 21.35
N PRO A 54 -6.21 -3.97 20.64
CA PRO A 54 -7.50 -3.70 21.24
C PRO A 54 -7.64 -4.61 22.47
N SER A 55 -7.99 -4.04 23.59
CA SER A 55 -8.18 -4.74 24.89
C SER A 55 -9.27 -5.83 24.82
N ARG A 56 -9.93 -5.99 23.68
CA ARG A 56 -10.96 -6.99 23.37
C ARG A 56 -10.68 -7.65 22.04
N GLU A 57 -10.97 -8.94 21.96
CA GLU A 57 -10.82 -9.73 20.74
C GLU A 57 -11.70 -9.15 19.62
N VAL A 58 -11.08 -8.61 18.57
CA VAL A 58 -11.74 -8.14 17.36
C VAL A 58 -11.76 -9.29 16.35
N ILE A 59 -12.94 -9.67 15.88
CA ILE A 59 -13.09 -10.73 14.88
C ILE A 59 -12.76 -10.21 13.48
N GLY A 60 -12.08 -11.01 12.66
CA GLY A 60 -11.73 -10.68 11.28
C GLY A 60 -10.35 -10.09 11.13
N SER A 61 -10.02 -9.69 9.90
CA SER A 61 -8.69 -9.23 9.51
C SER A 61 -8.72 -7.80 8.98
N SER A 62 -7.65 -7.03 9.22
CA SER A 62 -7.42 -5.71 8.64
C SER A 62 -6.85 -5.78 7.22
N TYR A 63 -6.51 -6.97 6.75
CA TYR A 63 -5.83 -7.21 5.49
C TYR A 63 -6.75 -7.80 4.44
N VAL A 64 -6.53 -7.44 3.16
CA VAL A 64 -7.14 -8.14 2.02
C VAL A 64 -6.50 -9.52 1.84
N ASN A 65 -5.19 -9.59 2.06
CA ASN A 65 -4.42 -10.82 2.15
C ASN A 65 -3.59 -10.76 3.44
N GLU A 66 -3.80 -11.72 4.33
CA GLU A 66 -3.12 -11.75 5.64
C GLU A 66 -1.62 -12.01 5.53
N ASN A 67 -1.24 -12.81 4.53
CA ASN A 67 0.16 -13.15 4.32
C ASN A 67 0.91 -12.03 3.60
N PHE A 68 2.16 -11.85 3.97
CA PHE A 68 3.10 -11.09 3.18
C PHE A 68 3.36 -11.82 1.85
N LEU A 69 3.34 -11.06 0.76
CA LEU A 69 3.59 -11.56 -0.60
C LEU A 69 4.80 -10.85 -1.18
N SER A 70 5.51 -11.57 -2.05
CA SER A 70 6.58 -10.98 -2.85
C SER A 70 6.01 -9.97 -3.84
N GLY A 71 6.57 -8.76 -3.84
CA GLY A 71 6.17 -7.71 -4.75
C GLY A 71 7.31 -6.74 -5.04
N THR A 72 7.14 -5.96 -6.11
CA THR A 72 8.11 -4.95 -6.55
C THR A 72 7.50 -3.56 -6.43
N ILE A 73 8.33 -2.57 -6.13
CA ILE A 73 7.94 -1.15 -6.10
C ILE A 73 8.48 -0.50 -7.39
N SER A 74 7.67 0.33 -8.05
CA SER A 74 8.08 1.02 -9.26
C SER A 74 9.39 1.79 -9.06
N ASN A 75 10.26 1.77 -10.08
CA ASN A 75 11.60 2.35 -10.06
C ASN A 75 12.54 1.72 -9.00
N ARG A 76 12.28 0.47 -8.59
CA ARG A 76 13.13 -0.34 -7.71
C ARG A 76 13.34 -1.71 -8.32
N GLU A 77 14.57 -2.22 -8.25
CA GLU A 77 14.92 -3.54 -8.78
C GLU A 77 14.67 -4.67 -7.77
N MET A 78 14.54 -4.33 -6.49
CA MET A 78 14.41 -5.31 -5.43
C MET A 78 12.99 -5.82 -5.26
N VAL A 79 12.88 -7.09 -4.91
CA VAL A 79 11.64 -7.74 -4.48
C VAL A 79 11.54 -7.64 -2.96
N TYR A 80 10.37 -7.24 -2.48
CA TYR A 80 10.07 -7.07 -1.07
C TYR A 80 8.92 -7.95 -0.64
N SER A 81 8.90 -8.33 0.64
CA SER A 81 7.79 -9.02 1.29
C SER A 81 6.79 -7.95 1.78
N MET A 82 5.60 -7.87 1.17
CA MET A 82 4.64 -6.78 1.41
C MET A 82 3.21 -7.30 1.53
N ARG A 83 2.34 -6.53 2.20
CA ARG A 83 0.88 -6.76 2.25
C ARG A 83 0.12 -5.46 2.43
N TYR A 84 -1.15 -5.45 1.99
CA TYR A 84 -2.01 -4.28 2.08
C TYR A 84 -2.97 -4.37 3.27
N ASN A 85 -2.88 -3.39 4.17
CA ASN A 85 -3.79 -3.16 5.28
C ASN A 85 -4.96 -2.27 4.81
N ALA A 86 -6.07 -2.86 4.42
CA ALA A 86 -7.21 -2.15 3.88
C ALA A 86 -8.06 -1.44 4.94
N TYR A 87 -7.85 -1.72 6.22
CA TYR A 87 -8.49 -1.00 7.32
C TYR A 87 -7.84 0.38 7.54
N ARG A 88 -6.52 0.45 7.43
CA ARG A 88 -5.74 1.68 7.59
C ARG A 88 -5.39 2.36 6.27
N ASP A 89 -5.65 1.69 5.13
CA ASP A 89 -5.17 2.10 3.80
C ASP A 89 -3.64 2.24 3.76
N GLU A 90 -2.92 1.27 4.31
CA GLU A 90 -1.46 1.29 4.41
C GLU A 90 -0.84 0.07 3.73
N MET A 91 0.30 0.26 3.06
CA MET A 91 1.09 -0.83 2.55
C MET A 91 2.20 -1.17 3.55
N GLU A 92 2.19 -2.40 4.03
CA GLU A 92 3.20 -2.91 4.96
C GLU A 92 4.30 -3.62 4.19
N ILE A 93 5.54 -3.41 4.61
CA ILE A 93 6.74 -4.12 4.16
C ILE A 93 7.38 -4.83 5.35
N GLU A 94 7.79 -6.07 5.16
CA GLU A 94 8.49 -6.84 6.17
C GLU A 94 10.01 -6.69 6.01
N LEU A 95 10.67 -6.25 7.05
CA LEU A 95 12.13 -6.12 7.10
C LEU A 95 12.65 -6.77 8.38
N GLN A 96 13.57 -7.73 8.25
CA GLN A 96 14.12 -8.47 9.38
C GLN A 96 13.03 -9.07 10.30
N GLY A 97 11.94 -9.57 9.72
CA GLY A 97 10.81 -10.16 10.44
C GLY A 97 9.90 -9.16 11.16
N LYS A 98 10.04 -7.86 10.90
CA LYS A 98 9.18 -6.81 11.47
C LYS A 98 8.43 -6.05 10.37
N PRO A 99 7.15 -5.75 10.57
CA PRO A 99 6.37 -4.96 9.62
C PRO A 99 6.62 -3.45 9.80
N PHE A 100 6.67 -2.73 8.69
CA PHE A 100 6.78 -1.29 8.60
C PHE A 100 5.83 -0.77 7.54
N TYR A 101 5.39 0.49 7.61
CA TYR A 101 4.58 1.11 6.57
C TYR A 101 5.44 1.78 5.50
N LEU A 102 5.02 1.64 4.24
CA LEU A 102 5.57 2.44 3.16
C LEU A 102 5.05 3.88 3.23
N PRO A 103 5.90 4.90 3.03
CA PRO A 103 5.50 6.30 3.14
C PRO A 103 4.59 6.71 1.98
N LYS A 104 3.57 7.52 2.27
CA LYS A 104 2.66 8.11 1.27
C LYS A 104 3.14 9.48 0.79
N THR A 105 4.43 9.64 0.51
CA THR A 105 5.01 10.93 0.12
C THR A 105 4.96 11.19 -1.37
N ASN A 106 5.40 10.24 -2.20
CA ASN A 106 5.43 10.33 -3.65
C ASN A 106 4.52 9.27 -4.26
N ASN A 107 4.05 9.49 -5.47
CA ASN A 107 3.27 8.49 -6.19
C ASN A 107 4.20 7.37 -6.67
N TYR A 108 3.80 6.13 -6.42
CA TYR A 108 4.48 4.93 -6.88
C TYR A 108 3.47 3.79 -7.04
N SER A 109 3.87 2.74 -7.74
CA SER A 109 3.09 1.51 -7.83
C SER A 109 3.80 0.32 -7.18
N ILE A 110 3.00 -0.66 -6.78
CA ILE A 110 3.45 -1.93 -6.20
C ILE A 110 2.80 -3.04 -7.00
N ASN A 111 3.63 -3.93 -7.55
CA ASN A 111 3.15 -5.06 -8.31
C ASN A 111 3.37 -6.36 -7.52
N PHE A 112 2.30 -7.15 -7.35
CA PHE A 112 2.29 -8.49 -6.79
C PHE A 112 2.06 -9.51 -7.90
N ASP A 113 3.12 -10.00 -8.52
CA ASP A 113 3.04 -10.90 -9.68
C ASP A 113 2.27 -12.19 -9.37
N ILE A 114 2.48 -12.76 -8.19
CA ILE A 114 1.87 -14.04 -7.80
C ILE A 114 0.32 -14.01 -7.78
N ILE A 115 -0.26 -12.83 -7.55
CA ILE A 115 -1.72 -12.63 -7.55
C ILE A 115 -2.19 -11.74 -8.71
N ASN A 116 -1.29 -11.39 -9.64
CA ASN A 116 -1.54 -10.49 -10.77
C ASN A 116 -2.27 -9.21 -10.34
N LYS A 117 -1.74 -8.52 -9.33
CA LYS A 117 -2.37 -7.36 -8.74
C LYS A 117 -1.38 -6.21 -8.61
N GLU A 118 -1.80 -5.04 -9.08
CA GLU A 118 -1.02 -3.80 -8.98
C GLU A 118 -1.79 -2.80 -8.13
N TYR A 119 -1.10 -2.20 -7.15
CA TYR A 119 -1.58 -1.04 -6.40
C TYR A 119 -0.85 0.21 -6.86
N GLN A 120 -1.59 1.30 -7.02
CA GLN A 120 -1.02 2.63 -7.22
C GLN A 120 -1.35 3.53 -6.04
N LEU A 121 -0.36 4.26 -5.56
CA LEU A 121 -0.55 5.33 -4.57
C LEU A 121 -0.86 6.62 -5.32
N LEU A 122 -2.06 7.14 -5.15
CA LEU A 122 -2.58 8.31 -5.87
C LEU A 122 -3.19 9.33 -4.90
N ASP A 123 -3.21 10.58 -5.34
CA ASP A 123 -4.00 11.62 -4.68
C ASP A 123 -5.49 11.40 -4.98
N TYR A 124 -6.36 11.66 -4.02
CA TYR A 124 -7.81 11.62 -4.18
C TYR A 124 -8.49 12.55 -3.18
N THR A 125 -9.73 12.90 -3.48
CA THR A 125 -10.56 13.72 -2.57
C THR A 125 -11.63 12.86 -1.92
N GLU A 126 -11.70 12.90 -0.59
CA GLU A 126 -12.75 12.26 0.21
C GLU A 126 -13.33 13.25 1.21
N ASN A 127 -14.65 13.43 1.19
CA ASN A 127 -15.36 14.39 2.04
C ASN A 127 -14.82 15.84 1.96
N GLY A 128 -14.27 16.24 0.80
CA GLY A 128 -13.69 17.56 0.60
C GLY A 128 -12.24 17.71 1.04
N GLU A 129 -11.62 16.64 1.58
CA GLU A 129 -10.23 16.61 2.00
C GLU A 129 -9.36 15.89 0.97
N SER A 130 -8.22 16.46 0.62
CA SER A 130 -7.21 15.82 -0.22
C SER A 130 -6.40 14.81 0.60
N LYS A 131 -6.28 13.60 0.08
CA LYS A 131 -5.60 12.47 0.72
C LYS A 131 -4.77 11.70 -0.31
N LYS A 132 -3.84 10.87 0.17
CA LYS A 132 -3.18 9.84 -0.63
C LYS A 132 -3.67 8.46 -0.20
N GLY A 133 -4.00 7.62 -1.17
CA GLY A 133 -4.47 6.26 -0.92
C GLY A 133 -4.01 5.25 -1.97
N PHE A 134 -4.07 3.98 -1.60
CA PHE A 134 -3.76 2.88 -2.50
C PHE A 134 -5.00 2.44 -3.27
N PHE A 135 -4.84 2.26 -4.58
CA PHE A 135 -5.89 1.82 -5.50
C PHE A 135 -5.39 0.63 -6.32
N VAL A 136 -6.22 -0.39 -6.48
CA VAL A 136 -5.93 -1.52 -7.37
C VAL A 136 -6.21 -1.12 -8.81
N VAL A 137 -5.23 -1.32 -9.68
CA VAL A 137 -5.36 -1.08 -11.12
C VAL A 137 -6.07 -2.27 -11.76
N LEU A 138 -7.18 -2.01 -12.44
CA LEU A 138 -7.96 -3.05 -13.12
C LEU A 138 -7.63 -3.13 -14.62
N ASP A 139 -7.10 -2.04 -15.17
CA ASP A 139 -6.78 -1.94 -16.58
C ASP A 139 -5.50 -1.11 -16.74
N LYS A 140 -4.47 -1.74 -17.29
CA LYS A 140 -3.16 -1.11 -17.52
C LYS A 140 -3.22 -0.28 -18.80
N ASN A 141 -3.65 0.96 -18.68
CA ASN A 141 -3.70 1.91 -19.78
C ASN A 141 -2.96 3.20 -19.39
N ASP A 142 -2.23 3.78 -20.31
CA ASP A 142 -1.37 4.95 -20.06
C ASP A 142 -2.16 6.27 -19.93
N LYS A 143 -3.40 6.32 -20.42
CA LYS A 143 -4.20 7.56 -20.39
C LYS A 143 -5.15 7.63 -19.20
N THR A 144 -6.20 6.84 -19.25
CA THR A 144 -7.22 6.79 -18.21
C THR A 144 -7.38 5.36 -17.75
N GLN A 145 -7.18 5.10 -16.46
CA GLN A 145 -7.23 3.76 -15.87
C GLN A 145 -8.47 3.57 -15.01
N LEU A 146 -9.05 2.39 -15.02
CA LEU A 146 -10.07 1.99 -14.08
C LEU A 146 -9.43 1.41 -12.83
N LEU A 147 -9.84 1.92 -11.67
CA LEU A 147 -9.31 1.55 -10.38
C LEU A 147 -10.41 1.07 -9.44
N ILE A 148 -10.05 0.28 -8.45
CA ILE A 148 -10.88 0.04 -7.28
C ILE A 148 -10.15 0.41 -5.99
N LYS A 149 -10.92 0.91 -5.01
CA LYS A 149 -10.44 1.07 -3.64
C LYS A 149 -11.00 -0.06 -2.80
N GLU A 150 -10.11 -0.89 -2.28
CA GLU A 150 -10.45 -1.94 -1.32
C GLU A 150 -10.44 -1.34 0.08
N SER A 151 -11.46 -1.62 0.87
CA SER A 151 -11.59 -1.07 2.22
C SER A 151 -12.16 -2.09 3.19
N ILE A 152 -11.69 -2.00 4.43
CA ILE A 152 -12.19 -2.77 5.57
C ILE A 152 -12.68 -1.79 6.62
N LYS A 153 -13.79 -2.11 7.28
CA LYS A 153 -14.41 -1.29 8.32
C LYS A 153 -14.50 -2.04 9.63
N LEU A 154 -14.22 -1.34 10.71
CA LEU A 154 -14.50 -1.83 12.06
C LEU A 154 -15.98 -1.57 12.40
N TYR A 155 -16.73 -2.64 12.61
CA TYR A 155 -18.06 -2.61 13.19
C TYR A 155 -17.93 -2.73 14.70
N LYS A 156 -18.55 -1.80 15.43
CA LYS A 156 -18.55 -1.79 16.89
C LYS A 156 -19.28 -3.00 17.44
N GLU A 157 -18.95 -3.39 18.66
CA GLU A 157 -19.71 -4.40 19.41
C GLU A 157 -21.20 -4.05 19.51
N VAL A 158 -22.03 -5.06 19.53
CA VAL A 158 -23.45 -4.93 19.85
C VAL A 158 -23.66 -5.51 21.25
N PRO A 159 -24.00 -4.69 22.25
CA PRO A 159 -24.23 -5.18 23.61
C PRO A 159 -25.48 -6.07 23.69
N ALA A 160 -25.43 -7.11 24.51
CA ALA A 160 -26.59 -7.95 24.77
C ALA A 160 -27.70 -7.14 25.43
N LYS A 161 -28.93 -7.33 24.91
CA LYS A 161 -30.16 -6.78 25.54
C LYS A 161 -31.06 -7.94 25.93
N LEU A 162 -31.42 -7.98 27.20
CA LEU A 162 -32.23 -9.09 27.75
C LEU A 162 -33.49 -9.33 26.91
N GLY A 163 -33.62 -10.55 26.37
CA GLY A 163 -34.75 -10.97 25.56
C GLY A 163 -34.77 -10.47 24.09
N PHE A 164 -33.80 -9.66 23.64
CA PHE A 164 -33.85 -9.05 22.28
C PHE A 164 -32.63 -9.35 21.44
N THR A 165 -31.41 -9.16 21.97
CA THR A 165 -30.18 -9.34 21.18
C THR A 165 -29.13 -10.11 21.99
N ARG A 166 -28.35 -10.94 21.28
CA ARG A 166 -27.13 -11.54 21.82
C ARG A 166 -25.97 -10.55 21.71
N TYR A 167 -24.97 -10.69 22.57
CA TYR A 167 -23.72 -9.96 22.43
C TYR A 167 -23.03 -10.34 21.11
N GLU A 168 -22.66 -9.34 20.32
CA GLU A 168 -21.78 -9.49 19.17
C GLU A 168 -20.49 -8.72 19.43
N PRO A 169 -19.31 -9.37 19.36
CA PRO A 169 -18.03 -8.69 19.52
C PRO A 169 -17.76 -7.73 18.36
N PRO A 170 -16.83 -6.77 18.51
CA PRO A 170 -16.41 -5.91 17.43
C PRO A 170 -15.81 -6.75 16.30
N LYS A 171 -16.06 -6.37 15.06
CA LYS A 171 -15.57 -7.12 13.89
C LYS A 171 -15.07 -6.22 12.78
N LEU A 172 -13.99 -6.64 12.14
CA LEU A 172 -13.52 -6.10 10.87
C LEU A 172 -14.25 -6.79 9.72
N GLY A 173 -14.80 -6.03 8.81
CA GLY A 173 -15.52 -6.56 7.67
C GLY A 173 -15.17 -5.80 6.39
N ARG A 174 -14.96 -6.55 5.29
CA ARG A 174 -14.69 -5.97 3.99
C ARG A 174 -15.91 -5.20 3.47
N LEU A 175 -15.68 -3.98 3.00
CA LEU A 175 -16.67 -3.21 2.28
C LEU A 175 -16.70 -3.61 0.81
N LYS A 176 -17.79 -3.25 0.13
CA LYS A 176 -17.83 -3.36 -1.33
C LYS A 176 -16.81 -2.41 -1.92
N ASP A 177 -16.05 -2.89 -2.90
CA ASP A 177 -15.05 -2.10 -3.59
C ASP A 177 -15.69 -0.87 -4.26
N GLU A 178 -15.08 0.28 -4.06
CA GLU A 178 -15.47 1.52 -4.70
C GLU A 178 -14.68 1.70 -5.99
N ILE A 179 -15.35 2.18 -7.04
CA ILE A 179 -14.76 2.34 -8.36
C ILE A 179 -14.27 3.78 -8.54
N TYR A 180 -13.04 3.90 -9.04
CA TYR A 180 -12.37 5.16 -9.34
C TYR A 180 -11.81 5.16 -10.76
N ILE A 181 -11.49 6.34 -11.25
CA ILE A 181 -10.76 6.54 -12.49
C ILE A 181 -9.50 7.33 -12.18
N ALA A 182 -8.34 6.82 -12.61
CA ALA A 182 -7.10 7.58 -12.56
C ALA A 182 -6.97 8.47 -13.80
N LYS A 183 -6.71 9.75 -13.57
CA LYS A 183 -6.37 10.73 -14.58
C LYS A 183 -5.40 11.75 -13.99
N ASN A 184 -4.28 12.00 -14.66
CA ASN A 184 -3.26 12.97 -14.22
C ASN A 184 -2.76 12.73 -12.78
N ASN A 185 -2.53 11.48 -12.40
CA ASN A 185 -2.09 11.07 -11.05
C ASN A 185 -3.11 11.33 -9.93
N GLU A 186 -4.35 11.60 -10.26
CA GLU A 186 -5.45 11.75 -9.30
C GLU A 186 -6.48 10.64 -9.51
N ALA A 187 -6.96 10.05 -8.42
CA ALA A 187 -8.05 9.08 -8.44
C ALA A 187 -9.37 9.79 -8.16
N ILE A 188 -10.28 9.76 -9.14
CA ILE A 188 -11.58 10.41 -9.08
C ILE A 188 -12.64 9.33 -8.94
N LYS A 189 -13.49 9.42 -7.89
CA LYS A 189 -14.55 8.43 -7.64
C LYS A 189 -15.56 8.43 -8.79
N LEU A 190 -15.78 7.26 -9.38
CA LEU A 190 -16.77 7.08 -10.44
C LEU A 190 -18.19 7.04 -9.83
N PRO A 191 -19.14 7.83 -10.34
CA PRO A 191 -20.54 7.73 -9.95
C PRO A 191 -21.13 6.34 -10.23
N THR A 192 -22.22 5.99 -9.54
CA THR A 192 -22.85 4.66 -9.70
C THR A 192 -24.00 4.65 -10.70
N LYS A 193 -24.62 5.82 -10.98
CA LYS A 193 -25.75 5.94 -11.90
C LYS A 193 -25.25 6.19 -13.32
N LYS A 194 -25.81 5.48 -14.30
CA LYS A 194 -25.46 5.63 -15.72
C LYS A 194 -25.40 7.09 -16.19
N LYS A 195 -26.41 7.90 -15.84
CA LYS A 195 -26.46 9.31 -16.24
C LYS A 195 -25.25 10.08 -15.75
N ASP A 196 -24.86 9.86 -14.49
CA ASP A 196 -23.74 10.58 -13.87
C ASP A 196 -22.39 10.08 -14.39
N ILE A 197 -22.28 8.78 -14.71
CA ILE A 197 -21.10 8.21 -15.40
C ILE A 197 -20.95 8.84 -16.79
N LEU A 198 -22.03 8.95 -17.55
CA LEU A 198 -21.98 9.59 -18.87
C LEU A 198 -21.60 11.07 -18.76
N ASN A 199 -22.14 11.79 -17.78
CA ASN A 199 -21.76 13.18 -17.51
C ASN A 199 -20.28 13.33 -17.15
N PHE A 200 -19.70 12.34 -16.42
CA PHE A 200 -18.27 12.32 -16.10
C PHE A 200 -17.39 12.38 -17.38
N PHE A 201 -17.81 11.74 -18.46
CA PHE A 201 -17.10 11.74 -19.74
C PHE A 201 -17.39 12.95 -20.64
N SER A 202 -18.20 13.93 -20.13
CA SER A 202 -18.45 15.22 -20.78
C SER A 202 -18.76 15.14 -22.27
N ASN A 203 -17.86 15.66 -23.11
CA ASN A 203 -18.02 15.74 -24.58
C ASN A 203 -18.03 14.39 -25.31
N LYS A 204 -17.63 13.30 -24.66
CA LYS A 204 -17.65 11.93 -25.23
C LYS A 204 -18.83 11.08 -24.74
N SER A 205 -19.75 11.71 -24.01
CA SER A 205 -20.91 11.05 -23.40
C SER A 205 -21.81 10.33 -24.44
N LYS A 206 -22.04 10.96 -25.60
CA LYS A 206 -22.88 10.39 -26.67
C LYS A 206 -22.22 9.19 -27.34
N GLU A 207 -20.94 9.28 -27.64
CA GLU A 207 -20.16 8.21 -28.25
C GLU A 207 -20.11 6.98 -27.34
N ILE A 208 -19.89 7.22 -26.03
CA ILE A 208 -19.86 6.15 -25.03
C ILE A 208 -21.24 5.48 -24.88
N ASP A 209 -22.33 6.26 -24.85
CA ASP A 209 -23.68 5.69 -24.75
C ASP A 209 -24.06 4.85 -25.99
N LEU A 210 -23.69 5.32 -27.18
CA LEU A 210 -23.87 4.57 -28.42
C LEU A 210 -23.03 3.28 -28.46
N PHE A 211 -21.78 3.36 -28.06
CA PHE A 211 -20.89 2.18 -27.94
C PHE A 211 -21.46 1.16 -26.98
N ALA A 212 -21.88 1.60 -25.79
CA ALA A 212 -22.43 0.73 -24.77
C ALA A 212 -23.73 0.03 -25.25
N LYS A 213 -24.63 0.78 -25.90
CA LYS A 213 -25.87 0.23 -26.49
C LYS A 213 -25.58 -0.78 -27.59
N LYS A 214 -24.71 -0.44 -28.54
CA LYS A 214 -24.35 -1.31 -29.68
C LYS A 214 -23.75 -2.63 -29.22
N ASN A 215 -22.92 -2.61 -28.15
CA ASN A 215 -22.22 -3.77 -27.65
C ASN A 215 -22.94 -4.45 -26.46
N LYS A 216 -24.15 -3.98 -26.07
CA LYS A 216 -24.93 -4.48 -24.92
C LYS A 216 -24.14 -4.45 -23.61
N ILE A 217 -23.34 -3.39 -23.41
CA ILE A 217 -22.48 -3.17 -22.24
C ILE A 217 -23.25 -2.37 -21.19
N GLY A 218 -23.16 -2.79 -19.94
CA GLY A 218 -23.74 -2.10 -18.78
C GLY A 218 -22.79 -1.09 -18.14
N PHE A 219 -23.31 -0.35 -17.13
CA PHE A 219 -22.52 0.63 -16.37
C PHE A 219 -22.35 0.23 -14.89
N LYS A 220 -22.52 -1.05 -14.57
CA LYS A 220 -22.48 -1.54 -13.18
C LYS A 220 -21.38 -2.59 -12.95
N LYS A 221 -21.09 -3.41 -13.95
CA LYS A 221 -20.10 -4.47 -13.85
C LYS A 221 -18.72 -3.93 -14.18
N THR A 222 -17.73 -4.34 -13.44
CA THR A 222 -16.34 -3.89 -13.60
C THR A 222 -15.80 -4.22 -15.00
N GLU A 223 -16.11 -5.43 -15.51
CA GLU A 223 -15.68 -5.87 -16.84
C GLU A 223 -16.27 -5.01 -17.98
N ASP A 224 -17.50 -4.53 -17.78
CA ASP A 224 -18.16 -3.63 -18.71
C ASP A 224 -17.55 -2.22 -18.64
N LEU A 225 -17.24 -1.75 -17.44
CA LEU A 225 -16.59 -0.45 -17.24
C LEU A 225 -15.17 -0.43 -17.84
N ILE A 226 -14.41 -1.53 -17.73
CA ILE A 226 -13.12 -1.67 -18.42
C ILE A 226 -13.27 -1.46 -19.92
N LYS A 227 -14.27 -2.08 -20.56
CA LYS A 227 -14.54 -1.91 -22.00
C LYS A 227 -14.91 -0.46 -22.34
N ILE A 228 -15.68 0.20 -21.47
CA ILE A 228 -16.05 1.62 -21.65
C ILE A 228 -14.81 2.51 -21.55
N ILE A 229 -13.95 2.31 -20.55
CA ILE A 229 -12.71 3.09 -20.38
C ILE A 229 -11.76 2.86 -21.57
N ASN A 230 -11.59 1.63 -22.01
CA ASN A 230 -10.76 1.32 -23.16
C ASN A 230 -11.28 2.00 -24.42
N TYR A 231 -12.58 2.00 -24.66
CA TYR A 231 -13.16 2.74 -25.77
C TYR A 231 -12.97 4.25 -25.61
N TYR A 232 -13.20 4.82 -24.41
CA TYR A 232 -12.95 6.23 -24.13
C TYR A 232 -11.50 6.63 -24.44
N ASN A 233 -10.54 5.80 -24.09
CA ASN A 233 -9.12 6.03 -24.39
C ASN A 233 -8.78 6.04 -25.88
N THR A 234 -9.62 5.43 -26.73
CA THR A 234 -9.47 5.51 -28.20
C THR A 234 -10.01 6.81 -28.80
N LEU A 235 -10.84 7.54 -28.03
CA LEU A 235 -11.47 8.79 -28.48
C LEU A 235 -10.64 10.05 -28.17
N ASN A 236 -9.51 9.89 -27.42
CA ASN A 236 -8.65 10.99 -26.95
C ASN A 236 -7.23 10.89 -27.50
#